data_bdab8744d0bd0d40d167dd576af10795
#
_entry.id   bdab8744d0bd0d40d167dd576af10795
#
_cell.length_a   1.000
_cell.length_b   1.000
_cell.length_c   1.000
_cell.angle_alpha   90.00
_cell.angle_beta   90.00
_cell.angle_gamma   90.00
#
_symmetry.space_group_name_H-M   'P 1'
#
loop_
_entity.id
_entity.type
_entity.pdbx_description
1 polymer ?
#
loop_
_entity_poly.entity_id
_entity_poly.type
_entity_poly.pdbx_seq_one_letter_code
_entity_poly.pdbx_strand_id
1 'polypeptide(L)'
;GGGQPNLGLMTSMRNQWPCIVQDMRSCGQIVRVHLCGVGPAAAGLAVTARITLESAELLGLLAGVPVQALCKATAVHVLAATKAPVPAGGNQWPGRASRVSRGELGDEVAVQLDAGVQMVGFAAPDSGLRARSRVVLVIDESAVVLAV
;
A
#
# COMPACT_ATOMS: atom_id res chain seq x y z
N GLY A 1 26.66 3.15 2.74
CA GLY A 1 26.25 3.15 2.54
C GLY A 1 25.57 2.94 2.84
N GLY A 2 25.78 3.00 3.09
CA GLY A 2 25.30 2.72 3.20
C GLY A 2 24.19 2.71 3.07
N GLY A 3 23.74 2.72 3.06
CA GLY A 3 22.64 2.74 3.00
C GLY A 3 21.86 2.34 2.13
N GLN A 4 21.73 1.96 1.73
CA GLN A 4 20.91 1.68 1.06
C GLN A 4 20.24 0.87 1.09
N PRO A 5 19.69 0.99 1.19
CA PRO A 5 18.97 0.20 1.52
C PRO A 5 18.19 -0.63 0.88
N ASN A 6 17.51 -0.93 0.81
CA ASN A 6 16.74 -1.73 0.34
C ASN A 6 16.66 -1.87 -0.87
N LEU A 7 17.31 -1.59 -1.25
CA LEU A 7 17.37 -1.64 -2.32
C LEU A 7 17.38 -2.63 -3.08
N GLY A 8 17.38 -3.47 -2.92
CA GLY A 8 17.49 -4.59 -3.71
C GLY A 8 16.48 -4.92 -4.69
N LEU A 9 15.32 -4.41 -4.58
CA LEU A 9 14.26 -4.83 -5.48
C LEU A 9 14.08 -3.86 -6.63
N MET A 10 14.41 -4.34 -7.83
CA MET A 10 14.14 -3.66 -9.08
C MET A 10 12.88 -4.28 -9.67
N THR A 11 11.73 -3.71 -9.40
CA THR A 11 10.46 -4.23 -9.87
C THR A 11 9.57 -3.12 -10.40
N SER A 12 8.47 -3.49 -11.04
CA SER A 12 7.46 -2.53 -11.47
C SER A 12 6.58 -2.04 -10.32
N MET A 13 6.83 -2.52 -9.12
CA MET A 13 6.05 -2.11 -7.97
C MET A 13 6.63 -0.83 -7.37
N ARG A 14 5.97 0.27 -7.67
CA ARG A 14 6.42 1.61 -7.28
C ARG A 14 6.28 1.87 -5.79
N ASN A 15 5.33 1.20 -5.14
CA ASN A 15 5.07 1.39 -3.72
C ASN A 15 5.69 0.25 -2.95
N GLN A 16 6.69 0.56 -2.12
CA GLN A 16 7.39 -0.41 -1.31
C GLN A 16 7.67 0.21 0.05
N TRP A 17 7.35 -0.52 1.10
CA TRP A 17 7.64 -0.04 2.45
C TRP A 17 7.87 -1.20 3.40
N PRO A 18 8.74 -0.99 4.40
CA PRO A 18 9.05 -2.04 5.37
C PRO A 18 7.94 -2.20 6.39
N CYS A 19 7.65 -3.44 6.74
CA CYS A 19 6.62 -3.78 7.72
C CYS A 19 7.11 -4.91 8.61
N ILE A 20 6.37 -5.14 9.68
CA ILE A 20 6.48 -6.33 10.51
C ILE A 20 5.13 -7.00 10.53
N VAL A 21 5.13 -8.32 10.45
CA VAL A 21 3.90 -9.10 10.61
C VAL A 21 3.40 -8.93 12.03
N GLN A 22 2.19 -8.44 12.19
CA GLN A 22 1.58 -8.24 13.49
C GLN A 22 0.82 -9.49 13.91
N ASP A 23 -0.06 -9.98 13.05
CA ASP A 23 -0.75 -11.24 13.25
C ASP A 23 -1.23 -11.77 11.90
N MET A 24 -1.71 -13.01 11.90
CA MET A 24 -2.24 -13.67 10.72
C MET A 24 -3.49 -14.44 11.08
N ARG A 25 -4.41 -14.52 10.14
CA ARG A 25 -5.64 -15.27 10.31
C ARG A 25 -5.88 -16.13 9.08
N SER A 26 -5.89 -17.44 9.28
CA SER A 26 -6.12 -18.39 8.20
C SER A 26 -7.61 -18.75 8.09
N CYS A 27 -8.06 -18.87 6.85
CA CYS A 27 -9.39 -19.41 6.57
C CYS A 27 -9.23 -20.29 5.32
N GLY A 28 -9.20 -21.60 5.52
CA GLY A 28 -8.92 -22.52 4.43
C GLY A 28 -7.52 -22.29 3.86
N GLN A 29 -7.45 -22.10 2.56
CA GLN A 29 -6.18 -21.89 1.86
C GLN A 29 -5.79 -20.41 1.76
N ILE A 30 -6.52 -19.53 2.39
CA ILE A 30 -6.27 -18.09 2.36
C ILE A 30 -5.80 -17.62 3.74
N VAL A 31 -4.79 -16.76 3.75
CA VAL A 31 -4.29 -16.14 4.98
C VAL A 31 -4.37 -14.63 4.81
N ARG A 32 -4.99 -13.97 5.78
CA ARG A 32 -4.93 -12.51 5.90
C ARG A 32 -3.81 -12.17 6.86
N VAL A 33 -2.87 -11.39 6.37
CA VAL A 33 -1.69 -10.99 7.13
C VAL A 33 -1.84 -9.53 7.51
N HIS A 34 -1.92 -9.25 8.80
CA HIS A 34 -1.96 -7.88 9.29
C HIS A 34 -0.54 -7.40 9.53
N LEU A 35 -0.19 -6.28 8.91
CA LEU A 35 1.14 -5.73 8.90
C LEU A 35 1.14 -4.35 9.55
N CYS A 36 2.24 -4.03 10.16
CA CYS A 36 2.46 -2.71 10.74
C CYS A 36 3.72 -2.13 10.11
N GLY A 37 3.63 -0.93 9.56
CA GLY A 37 4.80 -0.26 9.00
C GLY A 37 5.84 0.02 10.05
N VAL A 38 7.12 -0.05 9.67
CA VAL A 38 8.23 0.21 10.58
C VAL A 38 9.09 1.35 10.05
N GLY A 39 9.83 1.98 10.95
CA GLY A 39 10.67 3.11 10.63
C GLY A 39 9.91 4.44 10.66
N PRO A 40 10.63 5.57 10.66
CA PRO A 40 10.00 6.89 10.84
C PRO A 40 8.95 7.23 9.78
N ALA A 41 9.17 6.78 8.54
CA ALA A 41 8.28 7.13 7.44
C ALA A 41 7.06 6.23 7.33
N ALA A 42 7.02 5.11 8.05
CA ALA A 42 5.95 4.12 7.89
C ALA A 42 5.27 3.71 9.21
N ALA A 43 5.71 4.24 10.33
CA ALA A 43 5.31 3.75 11.65
C ALA A 43 3.79 3.81 11.92
N GLY A 44 3.07 4.68 11.23
CA GLY A 44 1.62 4.79 11.42
C GLY A 44 0.80 4.00 10.41
N LEU A 45 1.44 3.20 9.56
CA LEU A 45 0.75 2.53 8.47
C LEU A 45 0.32 1.12 8.88
N ALA A 46 -0.97 0.84 8.80
CA ALA A 46 -1.51 -0.49 8.98
C ALA A 46 -1.92 -1.04 7.61
N VAL A 47 -1.48 -2.24 7.28
CA VAL A 47 -1.70 -2.85 5.97
C VAL A 47 -2.21 -4.27 6.17
N THR A 48 -3.17 -4.68 5.36
CA THR A 48 -3.61 -6.08 5.33
C THR A 48 -3.31 -6.64 3.96
N ALA A 49 -2.64 -7.79 3.93
CA ALA A 49 -2.39 -8.54 2.70
C ALA A 49 -3.17 -9.85 2.76
N ARG A 50 -3.71 -10.26 1.62
CA ARG A 50 -4.39 -11.54 1.48
C ARG A 50 -3.55 -12.41 0.55
N ILE A 51 -3.02 -13.50 1.07
CA ILE A 51 -2.14 -14.40 0.34
C ILE A 51 -2.62 -15.84 0.52
N THR A 52 -2.01 -16.76 -0.22
CA THR A 52 -2.30 -18.17 -0.03
C THR A 52 -1.56 -18.72 1.18
N LEU A 53 -2.12 -19.77 1.77
CA LEU A 53 -1.46 -20.46 2.87
C LEU A 53 -0.07 -20.96 2.43
N GLU A 54 0.04 -21.49 1.22
CA GLU A 54 1.32 -21.95 0.68
C GLU A 54 2.34 -20.82 0.66
N SER A 55 1.96 -19.65 0.19
CA SER A 55 2.86 -18.49 0.18
C SER A 55 3.32 -18.10 1.59
N ALA A 56 2.38 -18.11 2.54
CA ALA A 56 2.73 -17.78 3.92
C ALA A 56 3.75 -18.77 4.48
N GLU A 57 3.60 -20.05 4.15
CA GLU A 57 4.52 -21.09 4.58
C GLU A 57 5.88 -20.96 3.90
N LEU A 58 5.87 -20.72 2.59
CA LEU A 58 7.13 -20.56 1.84
C LEU A 58 7.93 -19.35 2.35
N LEU A 59 7.26 -18.30 2.71
CA LEU A 59 7.92 -17.09 3.23
C LEU A 59 8.29 -17.21 4.70
N GLY A 60 7.81 -18.24 5.39
CA GLY A 60 8.08 -18.43 6.80
C GLY A 60 7.47 -17.35 7.67
N LEU A 61 6.28 -16.88 7.32
CA LEU A 61 5.66 -15.77 8.03
C LEU A 61 5.18 -16.20 9.42
N LEU A 62 5.54 -15.41 10.40
CA LEU A 62 5.09 -15.51 11.79
C LEU A 62 5.02 -14.10 12.34
N ALA A 63 4.28 -13.90 13.42
CA ALA A 63 4.25 -12.60 14.08
C ALA A 63 5.67 -12.17 14.42
N GLY A 64 5.98 -10.92 14.11
CA GLY A 64 7.30 -10.35 14.34
C GLY A 64 8.25 -10.44 13.16
N VAL A 65 7.93 -11.19 12.11
CA VAL A 65 8.80 -11.32 10.95
C VAL A 65 8.79 -10.03 10.13
N PRO A 66 9.98 -9.47 9.81
CA PRO A 66 10.06 -8.31 8.93
C PRO A 66 9.76 -8.71 7.50
N VAL A 67 9.00 -7.88 6.81
CA VAL A 67 8.69 -8.07 5.39
C VAL A 67 8.70 -6.73 4.67
N GLN A 68 8.89 -6.77 3.36
CA GLN A 68 8.61 -5.63 2.50
C GLN A 68 7.20 -5.80 1.94
N ALA A 69 6.38 -4.78 2.10
CA ALA A 69 5.07 -4.76 1.44
C ALA A 69 5.23 -3.97 0.14
N LEU A 70 4.70 -4.52 -0.94
CA LEU A 70 4.83 -3.94 -2.27
C LEU A 70 3.47 -3.87 -2.94
N CYS A 71 3.27 -2.83 -3.74
CA CYS A 71 2.03 -2.69 -4.49
C CYS A 71 2.31 -1.89 -5.77
N LYS A 72 1.72 -2.34 -6.88
CA LYS A 72 1.80 -1.60 -8.13
C LYS A 72 1.01 -0.30 -8.01
N ALA A 73 1.53 0.78 -8.59
CA ALA A 73 0.83 2.05 -8.60
C ALA A 73 -0.53 1.92 -9.29
N THR A 74 -0.62 1.07 -10.32
CA THR A 74 -1.88 0.85 -11.04
C THR A 74 -2.93 0.11 -10.21
N ALA A 75 -2.55 -0.49 -9.09
CA ALA A 75 -3.49 -1.15 -8.18
C ALA A 75 -3.92 -0.24 -7.02
N VAL A 76 -3.35 0.95 -6.93
CA VAL A 76 -3.71 1.92 -5.89
C VAL A 76 -4.71 2.90 -6.48
N HIS A 77 -5.92 2.88 -5.94
CA HIS A 77 -6.99 3.77 -6.42
C HIS A 77 -7.04 5.02 -5.56
N VAL A 78 -6.92 6.17 -6.21
CA VAL A 78 -6.93 7.46 -5.51
C VAL A 78 -8.30 8.11 -5.73
N LEU A 79 -8.99 8.39 -4.64
CA LEU A 79 -10.31 8.99 -4.67
C LEU A 79 -10.28 10.32 -3.93
N ALA A 80 -11.08 11.27 -4.38
CA ALA A 80 -11.31 12.48 -3.59
C ALA A 80 -11.87 12.05 -2.24
N ALA A 81 -11.46 12.71 -1.16
CA ALA A 81 -11.88 12.32 0.18
C ALA A 81 -13.40 12.33 0.34
N THR A 82 -14.08 13.23 -0.37
CA THR A 82 -15.54 13.32 -0.34
C THR A 82 -16.25 12.16 -1.05
N LYS A 83 -15.51 11.38 -1.83
CA LYS A 83 -16.05 10.26 -2.60
C LYS A 83 -15.54 8.90 -2.11
N ALA A 84 -14.90 8.89 -0.96
CA ALA A 84 -14.37 7.65 -0.41
C ALA A 84 -15.51 6.71 -0.03
N PRO A 85 -15.38 5.41 -0.33
CA PRO A 85 -16.40 4.45 0.07
C PRO A 85 -16.39 4.29 1.59
N VAL A 86 -17.51 3.82 2.11
CA VAL A 86 -17.58 3.42 3.52
C VAL A 86 -16.60 2.25 3.70
N PRO A 87 -15.74 2.28 4.71
CA PRO A 87 -14.82 1.18 4.94
C PRO A 87 -15.57 -0.13 5.13
N ALA A 88 -15.22 -1.12 4.30
CA ALA A 88 -15.85 -2.43 4.32
C ALA A 88 -14.80 -3.54 4.37
N GLY A 89 -13.62 -3.24 4.84
CA GLY A 89 -12.47 -4.11 4.77
C GLY A 89 -11.52 -3.60 3.69
N GLY A 90 -10.38 -4.24 3.57
CA GLY A 90 -9.36 -3.78 2.67
C GLY A 90 -8.59 -2.59 3.25
N ASN A 91 -7.68 -2.08 2.46
CA ASN A 91 -6.80 -1.00 2.88
C ASN A 91 -7.34 0.33 2.38
N GLN A 92 -7.59 1.24 3.30
CA GLN A 92 -8.01 2.60 2.99
C GLN A 92 -7.18 3.57 3.81
N TRP A 93 -6.48 4.47 3.16
CA TRP A 93 -5.61 5.40 3.85
C TRP A 93 -5.85 6.83 3.39
N PRO A 94 -6.10 7.74 4.33
CA PRO A 94 -6.25 9.16 3.99
C PRO A 94 -4.91 9.80 3.74
N GLY A 95 -4.90 10.80 2.89
CA GLY A 95 -3.70 11.55 2.59
C GLY A 95 -4.00 12.81 1.80
N ARG A 96 -2.95 13.37 1.27
CA ARG A 96 -3.02 14.61 0.50
C ARG A 96 -2.20 14.46 -0.76
N ALA A 97 -2.77 14.79 -1.90
CA ALA A 97 -2.06 14.77 -3.16
C ALA A 97 -0.93 15.78 -3.13
N SER A 98 0.27 15.37 -3.54
CA SER A 98 1.40 16.27 -3.67
C SER A 98 1.64 16.66 -5.12
N ARG A 99 1.28 15.78 -6.06
CA ARG A 99 1.44 16.02 -7.48
C ARG A 99 0.41 15.21 -8.25
N VAL A 100 -0.14 15.80 -9.31
CA VAL A 100 -1.08 15.12 -10.18
C VAL A 100 -0.59 15.28 -11.61
N SER A 101 -0.44 14.16 -12.33
CA SER A 101 -0.06 14.13 -13.73
C SER A 101 -1.23 13.58 -14.53
N ARG A 102 -1.82 14.42 -15.37
CA ARG A 102 -3.01 14.07 -16.14
C ARG A 102 -2.70 13.04 -17.23
N GLY A 103 -3.64 12.15 -17.51
CA GLY A 103 -3.51 11.19 -18.58
C GLY A 103 -4.87 10.71 -19.05
N GLU A 104 -4.93 10.23 -20.29
CA GLU A 104 -6.19 9.77 -20.89
C GLU A 104 -6.74 8.52 -20.20
N LEU A 105 -5.87 7.67 -19.68
CA LEU A 105 -6.26 6.42 -19.02
C LEU A 105 -6.34 6.56 -17.50
N GLY A 106 -6.08 7.74 -17.00
CA GLY A 106 -6.12 8.02 -15.58
C GLY A 106 -5.05 9.02 -15.18
N ASP A 107 -5.27 9.67 -14.06
CA ASP A 107 -4.33 10.66 -13.53
C ASP A 107 -3.40 9.97 -12.54
N GLU A 108 -2.10 10.07 -12.77
CA GLU A 108 -1.13 9.56 -11.81
C GLU A 108 -1.01 10.56 -10.66
N VAL A 109 -1.16 10.09 -9.43
CA VAL A 109 -1.19 10.95 -8.26
C VAL A 109 -0.13 10.49 -7.27
N ALA A 110 0.78 11.38 -6.92
CA ALA A 110 1.69 11.17 -5.80
C ALA A 110 1.00 11.68 -4.55
N VAL A 111 0.98 10.87 -3.50
CA VAL A 111 0.22 11.16 -2.29
C VAL A 111 1.11 11.03 -1.07
N GLN A 112 1.01 12.03 -0.20
CA GLN A 112 1.58 11.96 1.14
C GLN A 112 0.49 11.47 2.06
N LEU A 113 0.61 10.23 2.56
CA LEU A 113 -0.35 9.68 3.50
C LEU A 113 -0.24 10.38 4.86
N ASP A 114 -1.36 10.48 5.55
CA ASP A 114 -1.36 11.04 6.91
C ASP A 114 -0.47 10.20 7.83
N ALA A 115 -0.36 8.90 7.54
CA ALA A 115 0.52 7.99 8.28
C ALA A 115 2.01 8.24 8.04
N GLY A 116 2.37 9.09 7.06
CA GLY A 116 3.76 9.46 6.80
C GLY A 116 4.39 8.87 5.56
N VAL A 117 3.84 7.79 5.03
CA VAL A 117 4.36 7.14 3.83
C VAL A 117 3.94 7.90 2.59
N GLN A 118 4.81 7.93 1.59
CA GLN A 118 4.45 8.43 0.27
C GLN A 118 4.09 7.27 -0.63
N MET A 119 3.03 7.44 -1.41
CA MET A 119 2.58 6.45 -2.37
C MET A 119 2.22 7.09 -3.69
N VAL A 120 2.24 6.26 -4.73
CA VAL A 120 1.77 6.67 -6.05
C VAL A 120 0.60 5.78 -6.43
N GLY A 121 -0.45 6.38 -6.91
CA GLY A 121 -1.63 5.66 -7.38
C GLY A 121 -2.26 6.37 -8.57
N PHE A 122 -3.43 5.89 -8.99
CA PHE A 122 -4.13 6.45 -10.13
C PHE A 122 -5.56 6.80 -9.77
N ALA A 123 -5.97 7.98 -10.19
CA ALA A 123 -7.35 8.42 -10.14
C ALA A 123 -7.96 8.27 -11.53
N ALA A 124 -9.28 8.24 -11.60
CA ALA A 124 -9.97 8.20 -12.88
C ALA A 124 -9.61 9.42 -13.73
N PRO A 125 -9.66 9.31 -15.07
CA PRO A 125 -9.50 10.48 -15.92
C PRO A 125 -10.49 11.57 -15.51
N ASP A 126 -10.09 12.80 -15.61
CA ASP A 126 -10.92 13.94 -15.23
C ASP A 126 -11.34 13.91 -13.75
N SER A 127 -10.43 13.44 -12.91
CA SER A 127 -10.70 13.33 -11.48
C SER A 127 -10.96 14.70 -10.81
N GLY A 128 -10.42 15.77 -11.38
CA GLY A 128 -10.48 17.08 -10.76
C GLY A 128 -9.48 17.26 -9.62
N LEU A 129 -8.68 16.24 -9.34
CA LEU A 129 -7.68 16.31 -8.29
C LEU A 129 -6.55 17.25 -8.68
N ARG A 130 -5.98 17.91 -7.70
CA ARG A 130 -4.83 18.77 -7.88
C ARG A 130 -3.94 18.67 -6.64
N ALA A 131 -2.78 19.28 -6.70
CA ALA A 131 -1.89 19.34 -5.56
C ALA A 131 -2.66 19.89 -4.35
N ARG A 132 -2.45 19.25 -3.19
CA ARG A 132 -3.08 19.55 -1.91
C ARG A 132 -4.51 19.05 -1.76
N SER A 133 -5.10 18.41 -2.78
CA SER A 133 -6.41 17.78 -2.62
C SER A 133 -6.35 16.71 -1.53
N ARG A 134 -7.37 16.69 -0.68
CA ARG A 134 -7.53 15.58 0.29
C ARG A 134 -8.05 14.37 -0.45
N VAL A 135 -7.40 13.24 -0.24
CA VAL A 135 -7.70 12.00 -0.96
C VAL A 135 -7.73 10.83 0.01
N VAL A 136 -8.29 9.73 -0.48
CA VAL A 136 -8.21 8.43 0.18
C VAL A 136 -7.67 7.44 -0.84
N LEU A 137 -6.68 6.67 -0.44
CA LEU A 137 -6.15 5.58 -1.25
C LEU A 137 -6.86 4.30 -0.85
N VAL A 138 -7.25 3.52 -1.86
CA VAL A 138 -7.93 2.24 -1.65
C VAL A 138 -7.17 1.17 -2.40
N ILE A 139 -6.80 0.10 -1.71
CA ILE A 139 -6.02 -0.99 -2.28
C ILE A 139 -6.66 -2.31 -1.84
N ASP A 140 -6.93 -3.18 -2.81
CA ASP A 140 -7.41 -4.51 -2.50
C ASP A 140 -6.35 -5.28 -1.71
N GLU A 141 -6.77 -6.05 -0.72
CA GLU A 141 -5.83 -6.81 0.10
C GLU A 141 -4.99 -7.78 -0.72
N SER A 142 -5.57 -8.34 -1.79
CA SER A 142 -4.85 -9.28 -2.65
C SER A 142 -3.87 -8.60 -3.60
N ALA A 143 -3.89 -7.26 -3.69
CA ALA A 143 -2.92 -6.53 -4.49
C ALA A 143 -1.64 -6.21 -3.71
N VAL A 144 -1.62 -6.46 -2.41
CA VAL A 144 -0.42 -6.26 -1.60
C VAL A 144 0.45 -7.51 -1.69
N VAL A 145 1.67 -7.33 -2.16
CA VAL A 145 2.66 -8.41 -2.31
C VAL A 145 3.65 -8.32 -1.16
N LEU A 146 4.03 -9.46 -0.63
CA LEU A 146 4.99 -9.54 0.47
C LEU A 146 6.29 -10.18 0.01
N ALA A 147 7.40 -9.61 0.44
CA ALA A 147 8.73 -10.15 0.17
C ALA A 147 9.53 -10.17 1.48
N VAL A 148 10.37 -11.18 1.62
CA VAL A 148 11.24 -11.31 2.80
C VAL A 148 12.70 -11.14 2.41
#